data_0b729a361a2eef25e46f4adf1809bce7
#
_entry.id   0b729a361a2eef25e46f4adf1809bce7
#
_cell.length_a   1.000
_cell.length_b   1.000
_cell.length_c   1.000
_cell.angle_alpha   90.00
_cell.angle_beta   90.00
_cell.angle_gamma   90.00
#
_symmetry.space_group_name_H-M   'P 1'
#
loop_
_entity.id
_entity.type
_entity.pdbx_description
1 polymer ?
#
loop_
_entity_poly.entity_id
_entity_poly.type
_entity_poly.pdbx_seq_one_letter_code
_entity_poly.pdbx_strand_id
1 'polypeptide(L)'
;MASKLGKFYGIGVGVGDPENITVKATKRLHEVDVIVLPEAKSGEGSTAFNIVKEYVKPEVEQLFLEFPMIRDVEARKVFRKNNADVISAELEKGKNVAFLTIGDPMTYSTYTYVLEHISDDVEVETIAGITSFNSIAARLNIPLMVGDEDLKIVSVSRKTDVHKEIENNENLVLMKISRDFERIKKAIIETGNKENIVIVSNCGKENEEIITNIENVESVHYFSTLILKKQGMGQWKRFLKA
;
A
#
# COMPACT_ATOMS: atom_id res chain seq x y z
N MET A 1 33.99 22.46 5.97
CA MET A 1 32.57 22.77 6.01
C MET A 1 31.87 21.43 6.01
N ALA A 2 30.96 21.14 6.97
CA ALA A 2 30.16 19.92 6.86
C ALA A 2 29.35 19.99 5.56
N SER A 3 29.40 18.93 4.75
CA SER A 3 28.56 18.84 3.55
C SER A 3 27.11 18.90 4.00
N LYS A 4 26.28 19.67 3.29
CA LYS A 4 24.84 19.72 3.56
C LYS A 4 24.25 18.34 3.29
N LEU A 5 23.54 17.77 4.27
CA LEU A 5 22.83 16.51 4.08
C LEU A 5 21.78 16.64 2.97
N GLY A 6 21.56 15.57 2.22
CA GLY A 6 20.44 15.46 1.31
C GLY A 6 19.11 15.35 2.05
N LYS A 7 17.99 15.50 1.32
CA LYS A 7 16.65 15.34 1.85
C LYS A 7 16.13 13.91 1.64
N PHE A 8 15.40 13.41 2.62
CA PHE A 8 14.71 12.13 2.52
C PHE A 8 13.23 12.31 2.22
N TYR A 9 12.76 11.68 1.14
CA TYR A 9 11.37 11.73 0.71
C TYR A 9 10.71 10.37 0.86
N GLY A 10 9.54 10.30 1.53
CA GLY A 10 8.62 9.17 1.41
C GLY A 10 7.55 9.50 0.38
N ILE A 11 7.50 8.81 -0.75
CA ILE A 11 6.59 9.16 -1.84
C ILE A 11 5.56 8.06 -2.07
N GLY A 12 4.27 8.37 -1.83
CA GLY A 12 3.16 7.52 -2.23
C GLY A 12 2.87 7.66 -3.72
N VAL A 13 2.87 6.52 -4.42
CA VAL A 13 2.73 6.50 -5.88
C VAL A 13 1.36 6.03 -6.35
N GLY A 14 0.39 5.84 -5.44
CA GLY A 14 -0.88 5.20 -5.79
C GLY A 14 -0.73 3.69 -6.02
N VAL A 15 -1.72 3.05 -6.64
CA VAL A 15 -1.81 1.58 -6.64
C VAL A 15 -1.74 0.90 -8.02
N GLY A 16 -1.63 1.63 -9.10
CA GLY A 16 -1.52 1.02 -10.43
C GLY A 16 -1.57 2.01 -11.58
N ASP A 17 -2.58 2.86 -11.58
CA ASP A 17 -2.78 3.90 -12.59
C ASP A 17 -1.81 5.07 -12.36
N PRO A 18 -0.88 5.37 -13.29
CA PRO A 18 0.07 6.47 -13.16
C PRO A 18 -0.60 7.86 -13.13
N GLU A 19 -1.82 8.02 -13.64
CA GLU A 19 -2.56 9.28 -13.55
C GLU A 19 -3.07 9.59 -12.13
N ASN A 20 -3.09 8.59 -11.25
CA ASN A 20 -3.46 8.74 -9.84
C ASN A 20 -2.31 9.21 -8.94
N ILE A 21 -1.16 9.56 -9.51
CA ILE A 21 -0.07 10.17 -8.76
C ILE A 21 -0.39 11.63 -8.41
N THR A 22 0.04 12.09 -7.24
CA THR A 22 -0.17 13.49 -6.88
C THR A 22 0.80 14.41 -7.62
N VAL A 23 0.35 15.61 -7.99
CA VAL A 23 1.22 16.65 -8.60
C VAL A 23 2.44 16.95 -7.73
N LYS A 24 2.31 16.85 -6.40
CA LYS A 24 3.45 17.03 -5.48
C LYS A 24 4.47 15.92 -5.63
N ALA A 25 4.01 14.68 -5.74
CA ALA A 25 4.90 13.53 -5.94
C ALA A 25 5.68 13.65 -7.26
N THR A 26 5.02 14.01 -8.37
CA THR A 26 5.72 14.18 -9.66
C THR A 26 6.81 15.24 -9.59
N LYS A 27 6.55 16.39 -8.92
CA LYS A 27 7.55 17.43 -8.74
C LYS A 27 8.76 16.95 -7.95
N ARG A 28 8.54 16.20 -6.85
CA ARG A 28 9.64 15.68 -6.04
C ARG A 28 10.44 14.60 -6.74
N LEU A 29 9.80 13.77 -7.57
CA LEU A 29 10.49 12.77 -8.39
C LEU A 29 11.49 13.39 -9.38
N HIS A 30 11.27 14.62 -9.81
CA HIS A 30 12.24 15.38 -10.62
C HIS A 30 13.40 15.98 -9.81
N GLU A 31 13.29 16.06 -8.49
CA GLU A 31 14.30 16.68 -7.61
C GLU A 31 15.27 15.65 -6.99
N VAL A 32 14.88 14.36 -7.02
CA VAL A 32 15.66 13.30 -6.35
C VAL A 32 16.82 12.80 -7.21
N ASP A 33 17.87 12.37 -6.54
CA ASP A 33 19.08 11.80 -7.13
C ASP A 33 19.07 10.26 -7.05
N VAL A 34 18.43 9.72 -5.99
CA VAL A 34 18.34 8.28 -5.73
C VAL A 34 16.90 7.91 -5.42
N ILE A 35 16.43 6.82 -6.02
CA ILE A 35 15.12 6.21 -5.70
C ILE A 35 15.35 4.87 -5.04
N VAL A 36 14.81 4.71 -3.84
CA VAL A 36 14.78 3.44 -3.09
C VAL A 36 13.56 2.63 -3.51
N LEU A 37 13.80 1.42 -3.93
CA LEU A 37 12.82 0.46 -4.42
C LEU A 37 12.77 -0.74 -3.47
N PRO A 38 11.78 -0.81 -2.58
CA PRO A 38 11.65 -1.95 -1.69
C PRO A 38 11.21 -3.21 -2.45
N GLU A 39 11.93 -4.31 -2.24
CA GLU A 39 11.63 -5.62 -2.78
C GLU A 39 11.35 -6.62 -1.65
N ALA A 40 10.43 -7.57 -1.89
CA ALA A 40 10.22 -8.67 -0.96
C ALA A 40 11.34 -9.71 -1.06
N LYS A 41 11.90 -9.85 -2.27
CA LYS A 41 13.04 -10.69 -2.62
C LYS A 41 13.82 -10.00 -3.73
N SER A 42 15.12 -10.05 -3.62
CA SER A 42 16.02 -9.42 -4.61
C SER A 42 15.74 -9.89 -6.04
N GLY A 43 15.63 -8.94 -6.97
CA GLY A 43 15.47 -9.18 -8.40
C GLY A 43 14.01 -9.38 -8.89
N GLU A 44 13.02 -9.18 -8.04
CA GLU A 44 11.59 -9.26 -8.44
C GLU A 44 11.10 -8.00 -9.19
N GLY A 45 11.89 -6.92 -9.16
CA GLY A 45 11.52 -5.62 -9.72
C GLY A 45 10.54 -4.86 -8.85
N SER A 46 10.30 -3.60 -9.19
CA SER A 46 9.47 -2.71 -8.38
C SER A 46 8.19 -2.29 -9.09
N THR A 47 7.05 -2.75 -8.57
CA THR A 47 5.74 -2.24 -9.01
C THR A 47 5.62 -0.73 -8.80
N ALA A 48 6.16 -0.18 -7.71
CA ALA A 48 6.12 1.25 -7.43
C ALA A 48 6.90 2.05 -8.50
N PHE A 49 8.06 1.53 -8.95
CA PHE A 49 8.81 2.17 -10.02
C PHE A 49 8.07 2.15 -11.36
N ASN A 50 7.41 1.04 -11.69
CA ASN A 50 6.65 0.94 -12.95
C ASN A 50 5.53 2.00 -13.05
N ILE A 51 4.94 2.41 -11.92
CA ILE A 51 3.92 3.47 -11.87
C ILE A 51 4.53 4.85 -12.17
N VAL A 52 5.77 5.11 -11.73
CA VAL A 52 6.36 6.45 -11.78
C VAL A 52 7.45 6.64 -12.82
N LYS A 53 7.79 5.62 -13.59
CA LYS A 53 8.94 5.64 -14.52
C LYS A 53 8.95 6.81 -15.49
N GLU A 54 7.78 7.34 -15.86
CA GLU A 54 7.63 8.49 -16.75
C GLU A 54 7.84 9.83 -16.06
N TYR A 55 7.83 9.86 -14.71
CA TYR A 55 7.96 11.06 -13.89
C TYR A 55 9.34 11.20 -13.25
N VAL A 56 10.25 10.25 -13.48
CA VAL A 56 11.61 10.30 -12.95
C VAL A 56 12.61 10.71 -14.02
N LYS A 57 13.75 11.28 -13.59
CA LYS A 57 14.83 11.62 -14.51
C LYS A 57 15.46 10.33 -15.07
N PRO A 58 15.92 10.34 -16.33
CA PRO A 58 16.62 9.17 -16.90
C PRO A 58 17.87 8.72 -16.14
N GLU A 59 18.55 9.69 -15.53
CA GLU A 59 19.81 9.50 -14.78
C GLU A 59 19.61 9.15 -13.30
N VAL A 60 18.37 9.03 -12.81
CA VAL A 60 18.10 8.72 -11.40
C VAL A 60 18.70 7.37 -11.03
N GLU A 61 19.45 7.34 -9.93
CA GLU A 61 20.02 6.11 -9.39
C GLU A 61 18.90 5.26 -8.72
N GLN A 62 18.86 3.98 -9.04
CA GLN A 62 17.92 3.03 -8.45
C GLN A 62 18.61 2.17 -7.41
N LEU A 63 18.13 2.23 -6.18
CA LEU A 63 18.63 1.48 -5.04
C LEU A 63 17.61 0.43 -4.61
N PHE A 64 17.86 -0.82 -4.97
CA PHE A 64 17.00 -1.94 -4.58
C PHE A 64 17.35 -2.41 -3.18
N LEU A 65 16.39 -2.38 -2.26
CA LEU A 65 16.57 -2.80 -0.88
C LEU A 65 15.59 -3.91 -0.52
N GLU A 66 16.12 -5.01 -0.01
CA GLU A 66 15.31 -6.15 0.39
C GLU A 66 14.64 -5.92 1.75
N PHE A 67 13.32 -6.14 1.80
CA PHE A 67 12.51 -6.14 3.01
C PHE A 67 11.84 -7.52 3.16
N PRO A 68 12.58 -8.53 3.63
CA PRO A 68 12.10 -9.90 3.61
C PRO A 68 10.93 -10.11 4.55
N MET A 69 9.93 -10.86 4.08
CA MET A 69 8.74 -11.20 4.85
C MET A 69 8.98 -12.42 5.76
N ILE A 70 10.04 -12.36 6.56
CA ILE A 70 10.42 -13.41 7.50
C ILE A 70 9.65 -13.29 8.82
N ARG A 71 9.52 -14.41 9.55
CA ARG A 71 8.80 -14.46 10.84
C ARG A 71 9.63 -13.92 12.00
N ASP A 72 10.93 -14.05 11.94
CA ASP A 72 11.85 -13.62 12.97
C ASP A 72 11.83 -12.09 13.10
N VAL A 73 11.41 -11.61 14.28
CA VAL A 73 11.24 -10.19 14.59
C VAL A 73 12.59 -9.48 14.67
N GLU A 74 13.58 -10.15 15.30
CA GLU A 74 14.90 -9.55 15.48
C GLU A 74 15.66 -9.48 14.14
N ALA A 75 15.59 -10.51 13.33
CA ALA A 75 16.14 -10.47 11.98
C ALA A 75 15.50 -9.36 11.13
N ARG A 76 14.17 -9.14 11.22
CA ARG A 76 13.52 -8.00 10.52
C ARG A 76 14.04 -6.65 10.99
N LYS A 77 14.31 -6.47 12.29
CA LYS A 77 14.88 -5.21 12.82
C LYS A 77 16.27 -4.95 12.23
N VAL A 78 17.11 -5.99 12.15
CA VAL A 78 18.44 -5.89 11.54
C VAL A 78 18.34 -5.46 10.08
N PHE A 79 17.48 -6.09 9.27
CA PHE A 79 17.28 -5.69 7.87
C PHE A 79 16.83 -4.22 7.75
N ARG A 80 15.86 -3.79 8.57
CA ARG A 80 15.34 -2.43 8.57
C ARG A 80 16.43 -1.41 8.88
N LYS A 81 17.22 -1.69 9.93
CA LYS A 81 18.35 -0.83 10.30
C LYS A 81 19.39 -0.77 9.20
N ASN A 82 19.83 -1.90 8.67
CA ASN A 82 20.82 -1.95 7.59
C ASN A 82 20.34 -1.17 6.35
N ASN A 83 19.06 -1.31 5.98
CA ASN A 83 18.49 -0.56 4.86
C ASN A 83 18.46 0.95 5.14
N ALA A 84 18.15 1.37 6.37
CA ALA A 84 18.22 2.77 6.76
C ALA A 84 19.67 3.30 6.75
N ASP A 85 20.64 2.50 7.19
CA ASP A 85 22.07 2.86 7.15
C ASP A 85 22.55 3.07 5.69
N VAL A 86 22.10 2.22 4.74
CA VAL A 86 22.39 2.38 3.31
C VAL A 86 21.80 3.69 2.76
N ILE A 87 20.55 4.00 3.12
CA ILE A 87 19.88 5.25 2.72
C ILE A 87 20.63 6.45 3.32
N SER A 88 20.98 6.39 4.60
CA SER A 88 21.70 7.45 5.31
C SER A 88 23.05 7.76 4.64
N ALA A 89 23.77 6.74 4.17
CA ALA A 89 25.03 6.92 3.45
C ALA A 89 24.87 7.71 2.13
N GLU A 90 23.74 7.61 1.44
CA GLU A 90 23.46 8.45 0.26
C GLU A 90 23.08 9.88 0.66
N LEU A 91 22.32 10.04 1.75
CA LEU A 91 21.97 11.37 2.30
C LEU A 91 23.21 12.13 2.78
N GLU A 92 24.19 11.46 3.39
CA GLU A 92 25.46 12.04 3.83
C GLU A 92 26.33 12.54 2.67
N LYS A 93 26.16 11.96 1.48
CA LYS A 93 26.79 12.47 0.24
C LYS A 93 26.10 13.72 -0.32
N GLY A 94 25.06 14.22 0.34
CA GLY A 94 24.24 15.37 -0.10
C GLY A 94 23.20 15.02 -1.15
N LYS A 95 22.97 13.74 -1.45
CA LYS A 95 21.97 13.30 -2.43
C LYS A 95 20.56 13.34 -1.84
N ASN A 96 19.60 13.81 -2.61
CA ASN A 96 18.19 13.70 -2.29
C ASN A 96 17.69 12.27 -2.58
N VAL A 97 17.12 11.60 -1.58
CA VAL A 97 16.71 10.20 -1.66
C VAL A 97 15.20 10.07 -1.51
N ALA A 98 14.54 9.37 -2.43
CA ALA A 98 13.12 9.05 -2.35
C ALA A 98 12.88 7.56 -2.11
N PHE A 99 12.08 7.23 -1.10
CA PHE A 99 11.54 5.89 -0.86
C PHE A 99 10.17 5.79 -1.49
N LEU A 100 10.01 4.95 -2.52
CA LEU A 100 8.72 4.77 -3.20
C LEU A 100 7.83 3.76 -2.47
N THR A 101 6.56 4.12 -2.31
CA THR A 101 5.55 3.26 -1.66
C THR A 101 4.32 3.14 -2.53
N ILE A 102 3.88 1.90 -2.81
CA ILE A 102 2.56 1.65 -3.40
C ILE A 102 1.48 2.11 -2.42
N GLY A 103 0.52 2.90 -2.91
CA GLY A 103 -0.49 3.54 -2.08
C GLY A 103 0.08 4.75 -1.36
N ASP A 104 -0.04 4.76 -0.04
CA ASP A 104 0.36 5.87 0.84
C ASP A 104 1.46 5.44 1.82
N PRO A 105 2.53 6.25 2.01
CA PRO A 105 3.67 5.88 2.85
C PRO A 105 3.36 5.77 4.34
N MET A 106 2.28 6.38 4.82
CA MET A 106 1.87 6.34 6.23
C MET A 106 0.79 5.29 6.51
N THR A 107 0.40 4.50 5.47
CA THR A 107 -0.64 3.47 5.61
C THR A 107 -0.06 2.07 5.38
N TYR A 108 0.30 1.35 6.45
CA TYR A 108 0.86 -0.03 6.44
C TYR A 108 2.07 -0.22 5.52
N SER A 109 2.92 0.78 5.38
CA SER A 109 4.09 0.81 4.52
C SER A 109 5.37 0.40 5.25
N THR A 110 6.33 -0.16 4.48
CA THR A 110 7.70 -0.40 4.96
C THR A 110 8.51 0.88 5.16
N TYR A 111 8.10 1.97 4.53
CA TYR A 111 8.72 3.29 4.70
C TYR A 111 8.80 3.72 6.17
N THR A 112 7.74 3.50 6.96
CA THR A 112 7.71 3.89 8.38
C THR A 112 8.82 3.22 9.19
N TYR A 113 9.20 1.99 8.86
CA TYR A 113 10.28 1.29 9.54
C TYR A 113 11.67 1.83 9.19
N VAL A 114 11.84 2.41 8.02
CA VAL A 114 13.08 3.12 7.65
C VAL A 114 13.11 4.47 8.35
N LEU A 115 12.00 5.18 8.33
CA LEU A 115 11.86 6.50 8.95
C LEU A 115 12.24 6.49 10.45
N GLU A 116 11.92 5.40 11.19
CA GLU A 116 12.32 5.21 12.60
C GLU A 116 13.84 5.25 12.84
N HIS A 117 14.65 5.07 11.79
CA HIS A 117 16.12 4.99 11.87
C HIS A 117 16.84 6.13 11.15
N ILE A 118 16.13 7.05 10.52
CA ILE A 118 16.71 8.25 9.91
C ILE A 118 17.08 9.26 11.01
N SER A 119 18.25 9.89 10.88
CA SER A 119 18.72 10.90 11.84
C SER A 119 17.81 12.13 11.87
N ASP A 120 17.64 12.72 13.05
CA ASP A 120 16.89 13.96 13.26
C ASP A 120 17.50 15.17 12.51
N ASP A 121 18.76 15.11 12.13
CA ASP A 121 19.44 16.14 11.33
C ASP A 121 19.04 16.12 9.85
N VAL A 122 18.39 15.06 9.38
CA VAL A 122 17.93 14.91 7.99
C VAL A 122 16.59 15.59 7.82
N GLU A 123 16.48 16.48 6.84
CA GLU A 123 15.19 17.02 6.44
C GLU A 123 14.35 15.94 5.76
N VAL A 124 13.18 15.63 6.32
CA VAL A 124 12.25 14.61 5.80
C VAL A 124 10.98 15.26 5.28
N GLU A 125 10.54 14.86 4.10
CA GLU A 125 9.23 15.22 3.54
C GLU A 125 8.47 13.96 3.12
N THR A 126 7.31 13.70 3.72
CA THR A 126 6.42 12.61 3.31
C THR A 126 5.31 13.14 2.42
N ILE A 127 5.17 12.56 1.24
CA ILE A 127 4.17 12.93 0.24
C ILE A 127 3.09 11.85 0.21
N ALA A 128 1.86 12.22 0.55
CA ALA A 128 0.72 11.32 0.54
C ALA A 128 0.46 10.74 -0.84
N GLY A 129 0.02 9.50 -0.88
CA GLY A 129 -0.47 8.82 -2.08
C GLY A 129 -1.89 8.31 -1.89
N ILE A 130 -2.56 7.98 -3.00
CA ILE A 130 -3.91 7.42 -2.94
C ILE A 130 -3.83 5.96 -2.49
N THR A 131 -4.48 5.65 -1.36
CA THR A 131 -4.53 4.29 -0.81
C THR A 131 -5.34 3.33 -1.69
N SER A 132 -5.08 2.02 -1.59
CA SER A 132 -5.80 1.01 -2.39
C SER A 132 -7.32 1.08 -2.19
N PHE A 133 -7.79 1.24 -0.97
CA PHE A 133 -9.22 1.29 -0.69
C PHE A 133 -9.89 2.56 -1.22
N ASN A 134 -9.22 3.71 -1.23
CA ASN A 134 -9.74 4.93 -1.86
C ASN A 134 -9.77 4.80 -3.39
N SER A 135 -8.73 4.25 -4.00
CA SER A 135 -8.71 3.98 -5.45
C SER A 135 -9.82 3.01 -5.85
N ILE A 136 -10.02 1.94 -5.09
CA ILE A 136 -11.09 0.95 -5.32
C ILE A 136 -12.47 1.60 -5.17
N ALA A 137 -12.71 2.36 -4.10
CA ALA A 137 -13.97 3.05 -3.86
C ALA A 137 -14.36 3.98 -5.02
N ALA A 138 -13.40 4.79 -5.48
CA ALA A 138 -13.59 5.69 -6.64
C ALA A 138 -13.79 4.90 -7.94
N ARG A 139 -12.99 3.87 -8.19
CA ARG A 139 -13.07 3.02 -9.38
C ARG A 139 -14.42 2.33 -9.54
N LEU A 140 -15.02 1.91 -8.42
CA LEU A 140 -16.28 1.18 -8.39
C LEU A 140 -17.51 2.08 -8.14
N ASN A 141 -17.31 3.36 -7.85
CA ASN A 141 -18.36 4.28 -7.38
C ASN A 141 -19.10 3.73 -6.13
N ILE A 142 -18.35 3.11 -5.23
CA ILE A 142 -18.84 2.60 -3.95
C ILE A 142 -18.26 3.46 -2.83
N PRO A 143 -19.05 4.29 -2.13
CA PRO A 143 -18.56 5.06 -1.01
C PRO A 143 -18.15 4.16 0.14
N LEU A 144 -17.00 4.43 0.75
CA LEU A 144 -16.51 3.68 1.91
C LEU A 144 -17.41 3.89 3.14
N MET A 145 -17.89 5.11 3.31
CA MET A 145 -18.85 5.53 4.35
C MET A 145 -19.70 6.69 3.82
N VAL A 146 -20.89 6.88 4.38
CA VAL A 146 -21.82 7.95 4.03
C VAL A 146 -22.38 8.58 5.31
N GLY A 147 -22.45 9.90 5.39
CA GLY A 147 -22.96 10.63 6.55
C GLY A 147 -22.17 10.35 7.81
N ASP A 148 -22.81 9.83 8.84
CA ASP A 148 -22.22 9.56 10.16
C ASP A 148 -21.68 8.11 10.29
N GLU A 149 -21.53 7.38 9.18
CA GLU A 149 -21.01 6.03 9.20
C GLU A 149 -19.51 6.00 9.53
N ASP A 150 -19.10 5.07 10.39
CA ASP A 150 -17.69 4.81 10.68
C ASP A 150 -17.06 3.87 9.63
N LEU A 151 -15.75 3.99 9.45
CA LEU A 151 -14.94 3.07 8.66
C LEU A 151 -13.81 2.50 9.51
N LYS A 152 -13.70 1.18 9.56
CA LYS A 152 -12.52 0.51 10.11
C LYS A 152 -11.64 -0.07 9.03
N ILE A 153 -10.32 0.16 9.13
CA ILE A 153 -9.32 -0.37 8.22
C ILE A 153 -8.43 -1.35 8.97
N VAL A 154 -8.35 -2.59 8.50
CA VAL A 154 -7.60 -3.67 9.15
C VAL A 154 -6.61 -4.31 8.18
N SER A 155 -5.33 -4.33 8.56
CA SER A 155 -4.33 -5.18 7.91
C SER A 155 -4.43 -6.59 8.52
N VAL A 156 -4.98 -7.54 7.77
CA VAL A 156 -5.22 -8.89 8.28
C VAL A 156 -3.91 -9.60 8.61
N SER A 157 -3.89 -10.20 9.78
CA SER A 157 -2.80 -11.02 10.28
C SER A 157 -3.36 -12.30 10.95
N ARG A 158 -2.49 -13.23 11.32
CA ARG A 158 -2.91 -14.44 12.06
C ARG A 158 -3.57 -14.14 13.42
N LYS A 159 -3.29 -12.96 13.99
CA LYS A 159 -3.86 -12.50 15.27
C LYS A 159 -5.20 -11.79 15.10
N THR A 160 -5.58 -11.44 13.87
CA THR A 160 -6.84 -10.73 13.59
C THR A 160 -8.01 -11.69 13.76
N ASP A 161 -8.93 -11.37 14.64
CA ASP A 161 -10.22 -12.06 14.73
C ASP A 161 -11.18 -11.49 13.68
N VAL A 162 -11.19 -12.12 12.50
CA VAL A 162 -11.95 -11.63 11.35
C VAL A 162 -13.47 -11.66 11.60
N HIS A 163 -13.98 -12.67 12.32
CA HIS A 163 -15.40 -12.73 12.71
C HIS A 163 -15.79 -11.50 13.53
N LYS A 164 -15.05 -11.25 14.59
CA LYS A 164 -15.29 -10.09 15.47
C LYS A 164 -15.16 -8.76 14.72
N GLU A 165 -14.20 -8.65 13.78
CA GLU A 165 -14.07 -7.44 12.97
C GLU A 165 -15.29 -7.25 12.06
N ILE A 166 -15.80 -8.30 11.44
CA ILE A 166 -17.02 -8.22 10.62
C ILE A 166 -18.24 -7.91 11.48
N GLU A 167 -18.44 -8.59 12.61
CA GLU A 167 -19.60 -8.41 13.46
C GLU A 167 -19.74 -6.99 14.02
N ASN A 168 -18.61 -6.40 14.44
CA ASN A 168 -18.60 -5.13 15.18
C ASN A 168 -18.50 -3.88 14.28
N ASN A 169 -18.35 -4.02 12.97
CA ASN A 169 -18.18 -2.86 12.10
C ASN A 169 -19.18 -2.88 10.94
N GLU A 170 -19.78 -1.72 10.65
CA GLU A 170 -20.69 -1.53 9.52
C GLU A 170 -19.95 -1.42 8.19
N ASN A 171 -18.84 -0.66 8.17
CA ASN A 171 -17.97 -0.52 7.02
C ASN A 171 -16.56 -0.97 7.41
N LEU A 172 -15.99 -1.88 6.61
CA LEU A 172 -14.71 -2.50 6.91
C LEU A 172 -13.87 -2.64 5.65
N VAL A 173 -12.62 -2.22 5.74
CA VAL A 173 -11.59 -2.52 4.74
C VAL A 173 -10.65 -3.57 5.31
N LEU A 174 -10.54 -4.71 4.63
CA LEU A 174 -9.55 -5.74 4.93
C LEU A 174 -8.43 -5.70 3.90
N MET A 175 -7.21 -5.42 4.36
CA MET A 175 -5.99 -5.41 3.55
C MET A 175 -5.15 -6.64 3.81
N LYS A 176 -4.29 -7.02 2.85
CA LYS A 176 -3.36 -8.18 2.92
C LYS A 176 -4.08 -9.52 3.09
N ILE A 177 -5.23 -9.66 2.43
CA ILE A 177 -6.16 -10.78 2.59
C ILE A 177 -5.66 -12.10 1.97
N SER A 178 -4.73 -12.05 1.02
CA SER A 178 -4.32 -13.21 0.21
C SER A 178 -3.74 -14.38 1.03
N ARG A 179 -3.05 -14.11 2.13
CA ARG A 179 -2.40 -15.16 2.96
C ARG A 179 -3.35 -15.98 3.81
N ASP A 180 -4.47 -15.36 4.19
CA ASP A 180 -5.46 -15.95 5.09
C ASP A 180 -6.86 -15.96 4.43
N PHE A 181 -6.90 -16.04 3.11
CA PHE A 181 -8.13 -15.83 2.32
C PHE A 181 -9.25 -16.81 2.71
N GLU A 182 -8.95 -18.11 2.85
CA GLU A 182 -9.93 -19.12 3.26
C GLU A 182 -10.60 -18.80 4.61
N ARG A 183 -9.82 -18.32 5.59
CA ARG A 183 -10.36 -17.93 6.88
C ARG A 183 -11.27 -16.71 6.78
N ILE A 184 -10.90 -15.76 5.92
CA ILE A 184 -11.70 -14.55 5.66
C ILE A 184 -12.99 -14.92 4.94
N LYS A 185 -12.91 -15.73 3.89
CA LYS A 185 -14.06 -16.27 3.14
C LYS A 185 -15.05 -16.97 4.07
N LYS A 186 -14.56 -17.87 4.92
CA LYS A 186 -15.37 -18.57 5.91
C LYS A 186 -16.10 -17.58 6.83
N ALA A 187 -15.39 -16.62 7.40
CA ALA A 187 -15.99 -15.61 8.29
C ALA A 187 -17.08 -14.78 7.60
N ILE A 188 -16.86 -14.37 6.34
CA ILE A 188 -17.87 -13.62 5.56
C ILE A 188 -19.14 -14.44 5.33
N ILE A 189 -18.99 -15.73 5.00
CA ILE A 189 -20.14 -16.63 4.78
C ILE A 189 -20.89 -16.88 6.07
N GLU A 190 -20.18 -17.22 7.17
CA GLU A 190 -20.77 -17.52 8.47
C GLU A 190 -21.47 -16.32 9.12
N THR A 191 -20.99 -15.11 8.87
CA THR A 191 -21.64 -13.87 9.33
C THR A 191 -22.75 -13.37 8.39
N GLY A 192 -23.07 -14.10 7.31
CA GLY A 192 -24.12 -13.72 6.36
C GLY A 192 -23.81 -12.49 5.49
N ASN A 193 -22.54 -12.12 5.33
CA ASN A 193 -22.14 -10.90 4.64
C ASN A 193 -21.64 -11.09 3.20
N LYS A 194 -21.90 -12.24 2.57
CA LYS A 194 -21.44 -12.55 1.21
C LYS A 194 -21.91 -11.55 0.14
N GLU A 195 -23.10 -10.96 0.30
CA GLU A 195 -23.65 -9.96 -0.60
C GLU A 195 -23.17 -8.53 -0.29
N ASN A 196 -22.54 -8.32 0.86
CA ASN A 196 -22.11 -7.03 1.37
C ASN A 196 -20.64 -6.73 1.11
N ILE A 197 -19.97 -7.51 0.27
CA ILE A 197 -18.55 -7.37 -0.02
C ILE A 197 -18.26 -7.09 -1.49
N VAL A 198 -17.11 -6.49 -1.71
CA VAL A 198 -16.40 -6.50 -2.99
C VAL A 198 -14.90 -6.67 -2.71
N ILE A 199 -14.25 -7.48 -3.52
CA ILE A 199 -12.79 -7.64 -3.50
C ILE A 199 -12.26 -7.13 -4.83
N VAL A 200 -11.20 -6.34 -4.77
CA VAL A 200 -10.47 -5.93 -5.98
C VAL A 200 -9.01 -6.35 -5.83
N SER A 201 -8.56 -7.09 -6.82
CA SER A 201 -7.17 -7.47 -7.00
C SER A 201 -6.53 -6.59 -8.07
N ASN A 202 -5.28 -6.19 -7.88
CA ASN A 202 -4.50 -5.42 -8.85
C ASN A 202 -5.20 -4.13 -9.36
N CYS A 203 -5.87 -3.41 -8.48
CA CYS A 203 -6.61 -2.17 -8.82
C CYS A 203 -5.76 -1.22 -9.68
N GLY A 204 -6.33 -0.76 -10.79
CA GLY A 204 -5.69 0.17 -11.73
C GLY A 204 -4.61 -0.46 -12.63
N LYS A 205 -4.45 -1.78 -12.65
CA LYS A 205 -3.53 -2.50 -13.54
C LYS A 205 -4.29 -3.26 -14.63
N GLU A 206 -3.59 -3.68 -15.68
CA GLU A 206 -4.18 -4.45 -16.80
C GLU A 206 -4.86 -5.75 -16.35
N ASN A 207 -4.34 -6.37 -15.29
CA ASN A 207 -4.88 -7.61 -14.71
C ASN A 207 -5.75 -7.33 -13.47
N GLU A 208 -6.47 -6.21 -13.46
CA GLU A 208 -7.47 -5.90 -12.43
C GLU A 208 -8.59 -6.95 -12.44
N GLU A 209 -8.93 -7.45 -11.27
CA GLU A 209 -10.02 -8.40 -11.08
C GLU A 209 -10.98 -7.88 -9.99
N ILE A 210 -12.28 -7.87 -10.30
CA ILE A 210 -13.36 -7.46 -9.38
C ILE A 210 -14.19 -8.68 -9.02
N ILE A 211 -14.22 -9.03 -7.75
CA ILE A 211 -14.92 -10.19 -7.21
C ILE A 211 -16.09 -9.71 -6.33
N THR A 212 -17.29 -10.04 -6.73
CA THR A 212 -18.53 -9.74 -5.97
C THR A 212 -19.20 -10.97 -5.39
N ASN A 213 -18.82 -12.17 -5.86
CA ASN A 213 -19.26 -13.46 -5.32
C ASN A 213 -18.03 -14.23 -4.82
N ILE A 214 -17.93 -14.41 -3.52
CA ILE A 214 -16.80 -15.04 -2.86
C ILE A 214 -16.90 -16.58 -2.82
N GLU A 215 -18.08 -17.16 -3.09
CA GLU A 215 -18.34 -18.59 -2.82
C GLU A 215 -17.42 -19.53 -3.61
N ASN A 216 -17.16 -19.21 -4.87
CA ASN A 216 -16.39 -20.06 -5.78
C ASN A 216 -14.93 -19.60 -5.93
N VAL A 217 -14.46 -18.65 -5.11
CA VAL A 217 -13.10 -18.13 -5.15
C VAL A 217 -12.22 -18.95 -4.22
N GLU A 218 -11.16 -19.56 -4.73
CA GLU A 218 -10.22 -20.36 -3.94
C GLU A 218 -9.08 -19.51 -3.38
N SER A 219 -8.63 -18.51 -4.13
CA SER A 219 -7.53 -17.63 -3.73
C SER A 219 -7.66 -16.26 -4.38
N VAL A 220 -6.93 -15.28 -3.86
CA VAL A 220 -6.87 -13.93 -4.42
C VAL A 220 -5.40 -13.49 -4.57
N HIS A 221 -5.17 -12.55 -5.49
CA HIS A 221 -3.84 -12.01 -5.72
C HIS A 221 -3.27 -11.30 -4.49
N TYR A 222 -1.94 -11.18 -4.40
CA TYR A 222 -1.27 -10.50 -3.29
C TYR A 222 -1.76 -9.06 -3.07
N PHE A 223 -1.95 -8.31 -4.15
CA PHE A 223 -2.48 -6.94 -4.12
C PHE A 223 -4.02 -6.94 -4.14
N SER A 224 -4.64 -7.62 -3.18
CA SER A 224 -6.09 -7.65 -3.03
C SER A 224 -6.54 -6.94 -1.77
N THR A 225 -7.62 -6.16 -1.91
CA THR A 225 -8.28 -5.45 -0.82
C THR A 225 -9.77 -5.80 -0.85
N LEU A 226 -10.35 -6.12 0.31
CA LEU A 226 -11.77 -6.36 0.48
C LEU A 226 -12.41 -5.14 1.12
N ILE A 227 -13.53 -4.69 0.56
CA ILE A 227 -14.42 -3.70 1.15
C ILE A 227 -15.71 -4.41 1.53
N LEU A 228 -16.10 -4.29 2.81
CA LEU A 228 -17.38 -4.71 3.33
C LEU A 228 -18.19 -3.48 3.70
N LYS A 229 -19.44 -3.44 3.27
CA LYS A 229 -20.41 -2.41 3.60
C LYS A 229 -21.76 -3.08 3.88
N LYS A 230 -22.13 -3.22 5.15
CA LYS A 230 -23.34 -3.94 5.56
C LYS A 230 -24.62 -3.26 5.09
N GLN A 231 -24.61 -1.93 5.09
CA GLN A 231 -25.74 -1.16 4.63
C GLN A 231 -25.49 -0.56 3.25
N GLY A 232 -26.46 -0.72 2.36
CA GLY A 232 -26.46 -0.06 1.06
C GLY A 232 -25.53 -0.64 -0.01
N MET A 233 -24.77 -1.70 0.25
CA MET A 233 -23.89 -2.29 -0.77
C MET A 233 -24.65 -2.63 -2.06
N GLY A 234 -25.87 -3.18 -1.95
CA GLY A 234 -26.68 -3.54 -3.10
C GLY A 234 -27.02 -2.36 -4.01
N GLN A 235 -27.31 -1.18 -3.45
CA GLN A 235 -27.62 0.01 -4.27
C GLN A 235 -26.37 0.55 -5.01
N TRP A 236 -25.16 0.36 -4.47
CA TRP A 236 -23.92 0.81 -5.08
C TRP A 236 -23.40 -0.18 -6.12
N LYS A 237 -23.65 -1.49 -5.93
CA LYS A 237 -23.27 -2.53 -6.91
C LYS A 237 -23.90 -2.31 -8.29
N ARG A 238 -24.96 -1.51 -8.42
CA ARG A 238 -25.54 -1.12 -9.74
C ARG A 238 -24.53 -0.41 -10.66
N PHE A 239 -23.47 0.18 -10.12
CA PHE A 239 -22.42 0.84 -10.89
C PHE A 239 -21.30 -0.11 -11.31
N LEU A 240 -21.26 -1.33 -10.77
CA LEU A 240 -20.34 -2.36 -11.23
C LEU A 240 -20.82 -2.79 -12.63
N LYS A 241 -20.02 -2.45 -13.63
CA LYS A 241 -20.25 -2.98 -14.98
C LYS A 241 -19.90 -4.47 -14.95
N ALA A 242 -20.80 -5.32 -15.44
CA ALA A 242 -20.55 -6.72 -15.66
C ALA A 242 -19.42 -6.96 -16.67
#